data_feac23cc912cbfd4cddd0da27fa498fa
#
_entry.id   feac23cc912cbfd4cddd0da27fa498fa
#
_cell.length_a   1.000
_cell.length_b   1.000
_cell.length_c   1.000
_cell.angle_alpha   90.00
_cell.angle_beta   90.00
_cell.angle_gamma   90.00
#
_symmetry.space_group_name_H-M   'P 1'
#
loop_
_entity.id
_entity.type
_entity.pdbx_description
1 polymer ?
#
loop_
_entity_poly.entity_id
_entity_poly.type
_entity_poly.pdbx_seq_one_letter_code
_entity_poly.pdbx_strand_id
1 'polypeptide(L)'
;MLSSVDRLLFVRRVPIFKELRDDFIVRLTSVMHELSFPANYTIFRQGEEGRSLYIVVSGRVKVHLGNKLLAEVEQGKYFGEMAVFDTQTRSASATTIEPCECLELTQEQLYEAIEETPEIAVNIIRELSRLIRKLNDSIDVNRS
;
A
#
# COMPACT_ATOMS: atom_id res chain seq x y z
N MET A 1 -0.05 -5.22 19.29
CA MET A 1 0.87 -5.94 18.37
C MET A 1 0.12 -6.97 17.54
N LEU A 2 0.36 -6.98 16.25
CA LEU A 2 -0.30 -7.93 15.33
C LEU A 2 0.39 -9.27 15.35
N SER A 3 -0.40 -10.35 15.30
CA SER A 3 0.14 -11.69 15.07
C SER A 3 0.56 -11.84 13.61
N SER A 4 1.33 -12.90 13.31
CA SER A 4 1.72 -13.21 11.94
C SER A 4 0.51 -13.46 11.04
N VAL A 5 -0.53 -14.08 11.58
CA VAL A 5 -1.78 -14.33 10.84
C VAL A 5 -2.50 -13.01 10.54
N ASP A 6 -2.57 -12.11 11.51
CA ASP A 6 -3.18 -10.79 11.31
C ASP A 6 -2.46 -10.02 10.20
N ARG A 7 -1.13 -10.00 10.23
CA ARG A 7 -0.31 -9.34 9.21
C ARG A 7 -0.59 -9.92 7.82
N LEU A 8 -0.61 -11.24 7.72
CA LEU A 8 -0.89 -11.92 6.44
C LEU A 8 -2.25 -11.50 5.89
N LEU A 9 -3.28 -11.46 6.74
CA LEU A 9 -4.62 -11.08 6.30
C LEU A 9 -4.68 -9.63 5.81
N PHE A 10 -3.99 -8.70 6.48
CA PHE A 10 -3.93 -7.31 6.05
C PHE A 10 -3.18 -7.15 4.72
N VAL A 11 -2.02 -7.77 4.59
CA VAL A 11 -1.20 -7.65 3.38
C VAL A 11 -1.90 -8.26 2.17
N ARG A 12 -2.62 -9.36 2.35
CA ARG A 12 -3.35 -10.02 1.26
C ARG A 12 -4.47 -9.14 0.68
N ARG A 13 -4.92 -8.13 1.40
CA ARG A 13 -5.94 -7.19 0.90
C ARG A 13 -5.39 -6.21 -0.14
N VAL A 14 -4.08 -6.03 -0.20
CA VAL A 14 -3.46 -5.16 -1.20
C VAL A 14 -3.46 -5.89 -2.54
N PRO A 15 -4.10 -5.34 -3.60
CA PRO A 15 -4.28 -6.09 -4.85
C PRO A 15 -3.01 -6.64 -5.46
N ILE A 16 -1.89 -5.91 -5.40
CA ILE A 16 -0.62 -6.37 -5.98
C ILE A 16 -0.02 -7.57 -5.25
N PHE A 17 -0.48 -7.86 -4.03
CA PHE A 17 -0.01 -9.00 -3.24
C PHE A 17 -1.06 -10.10 -3.09
N LYS A 18 -2.27 -9.86 -3.59
CA LYS A 18 -3.43 -10.73 -3.35
C LYS A 18 -3.21 -12.18 -3.76
N GLU A 19 -2.55 -12.39 -4.90
CA GLU A 19 -2.37 -13.73 -5.47
C GLU A 19 -1.01 -14.36 -5.14
N LEU A 20 -0.21 -13.71 -4.28
CA LEU A 20 1.04 -14.27 -3.83
C LEU A 20 0.80 -15.52 -2.98
N ARG A 21 1.72 -16.48 -3.06
CA ARG A 21 1.71 -17.65 -2.18
C ARG A 21 1.87 -17.21 -0.73
N ASP A 22 1.28 -17.96 0.17
CA ASP A 22 1.30 -17.64 1.61
C ASP A 22 2.73 -17.49 2.15
N ASP A 23 3.65 -18.34 1.73
CA ASP A 23 5.04 -18.27 2.20
C ASP A 23 5.73 -16.97 1.76
N PHE A 24 5.40 -16.44 0.58
CA PHE A 24 5.93 -15.16 0.12
C PHE A 24 5.34 -14.00 0.92
N ILE A 25 4.04 -14.05 1.20
CA ILE A 25 3.38 -13.01 2.01
C ILE A 25 3.94 -13.01 3.44
N VAL A 26 4.13 -14.17 4.03
CA VAL A 26 4.72 -14.28 5.36
C VAL A 26 6.10 -13.63 5.39
N ARG A 27 6.90 -13.85 4.35
CA ARG A 27 8.22 -13.22 4.22
C ARG A 27 8.12 -11.69 4.17
N LEU A 28 7.21 -11.16 3.36
CA LEU A 28 6.98 -9.71 3.28
C LEU A 28 6.51 -9.13 4.60
N THR A 29 5.56 -9.79 5.25
CA THR A 29 5.00 -9.29 6.51
C THR A 29 6.03 -9.29 7.63
N SER A 30 6.98 -10.21 7.61
CA SER A 30 7.98 -10.32 8.68
C SER A 30 8.91 -9.11 8.73
N VAL A 31 9.09 -8.39 7.63
CA VAL A 31 9.97 -7.23 7.56
C VAL A 31 9.23 -5.90 7.66
N MET A 32 7.91 -5.91 7.64
CA MET A 32 7.11 -4.68 7.73
C MET A 32 7.12 -4.13 9.15
N HIS A 33 7.10 -2.80 9.26
CA HIS A 33 7.07 -2.11 10.55
C HIS A 33 5.64 -1.79 10.97
N GLU A 34 5.35 -1.95 12.26
CA GLU A 34 4.12 -1.44 12.85
C GLU A 34 4.36 -0.02 13.31
N LEU A 35 3.54 0.91 12.85
CA LEU A 35 3.65 2.32 13.19
C LEU A 35 2.35 2.81 13.81
N SER A 36 2.47 3.69 14.81
CA SER A 36 1.33 4.33 15.46
C SER A 36 1.42 5.84 15.26
N PHE A 37 0.30 6.45 14.91
CA PHE A 37 0.22 7.89 14.69
C PHE A 37 -0.91 8.48 15.52
N PRO A 38 -0.72 9.67 16.12
CA PRO A 38 -1.83 10.38 16.77
C PRO A 38 -2.80 10.93 15.72
N ALA A 39 -3.96 11.41 16.17
CA ALA A 39 -4.91 12.09 15.30
C ALA A 39 -4.29 13.36 14.73
N ASN A 40 -4.72 13.76 13.54
CA ASN A 40 -4.27 14.98 12.83
C ASN A 40 -2.77 15.03 12.58
N TYR A 41 -2.16 13.88 12.40
CA TYR A 41 -0.74 13.75 12.11
C TYR A 41 -0.53 13.59 10.60
N THR A 42 0.33 14.43 10.01
CA THR A 42 0.67 14.31 8.59
C THR A 42 1.75 13.25 8.42
N ILE A 43 1.36 12.11 7.81
CA ILE A 43 2.28 10.99 7.56
C ILE A 43 3.29 11.39 6.48
N PHE A 44 2.80 11.99 5.40
CA PHE A 44 3.65 12.57 4.36
C PHE A 44 2.91 13.70 3.64
N ARG A 45 3.68 14.58 3.01
CA ARG A 45 3.18 15.73 2.26
C ARG A 45 3.39 15.55 0.77
N GLN A 46 2.50 16.12 -0.03
CA GLN A 46 2.67 16.21 -1.47
C GLN A 46 4.05 16.79 -1.79
N GLY A 47 4.74 16.19 -2.76
CA GLY A 47 6.05 16.65 -3.20
C GLY A 47 7.22 16.07 -2.43
N GLU A 48 6.98 15.44 -1.28
CA GLU A 48 8.05 14.78 -0.54
C GLU A 48 8.49 13.51 -1.25
N GLU A 49 9.75 13.15 -1.08
CA GLU A 49 10.21 11.82 -1.46
C GLU A 49 9.63 10.82 -0.49
N GLY A 50 9.15 9.71 -1.02
CA GLY A 50 8.62 8.66 -0.17
C GLY A 50 8.67 7.34 -0.89
N ARG A 51 9.04 6.28 -0.18
CA ARG A 51 9.22 4.95 -0.76
C ARG A 51 8.59 3.87 0.08
N SER A 52 7.43 4.19 0.63
CA SER A 52 6.71 3.26 1.50
C SER A 52 5.26 3.14 1.10
N LEU A 53 4.76 1.94 1.23
CA LEU A 53 3.35 1.59 1.20
C LEU A 53 2.86 1.47 2.63
N TYR A 54 1.66 1.96 2.92
CA TYR A 54 1.05 1.86 4.23
C TYR A 54 -0.28 1.12 4.15
N ILE A 55 -0.50 0.19 5.07
CA ILE A 55 -1.79 -0.50 5.23
C ILE A 55 -2.39 -0.05 6.56
N VAL A 56 -3.63 0.42 6.54
CA VAL A 56 -4.30 0.88 7.76
C VAL A 56 -4.80 -0.33 8.55
N VAL A 57 -4.26 -0.51 9.75
CA VAL A 57 -4.67 -1.58 10.67
C VAL A 57 -5.85 -1.11 11.50
N SER A 58 -5.81 0.14 11.97
CA SER A 58 -6.90 0.76 12.70
C SER A 58 -6.87 2.27 12.49
N GLY A 59 -8.02 2.91 12.63
CA GLY A 59 -8.17 4.34 12.43
C GLY A 59 -8.51 4.70 10.98
N ARG A 60 -8.38 5.98 10.66
CA ARG A 60 -8.65 6.51 9.32
C ARG A 60 -7.65 7.58 8.93
N VAL A 61 -7.29 7.57 7.65
CA VAL A 61 -6.34 8.49 7.04
C VAL A 61 -7.04 9.21 5.88
N LYS A 62 -6.86 10.52 5.76
CA LYS A 62 -7.32 11.25 4.58
C LYS A 62 -6.15 11.46 3.61
N VAL A 63 -6.40 11.22 2.34
CA VAL A 63 -5.48 11.55 1.25
C VAL A 63 -6.02 12.82 0.61
N HIS A 64 -5.20 13.85 0.51
CA HIS A 64 -5.68 15.18 0.15
C HIS A 64 -4.64 16.00 -0.61
N LEU A 65 -5.13 17.01 -1.35
CA LEU A 65 -4.32 18.05 -1.98
C LEU A 65 -4.75 19.37 -1.35
N GLY A 66 -3.90 19.91 -0.45
CA GLY A 66 -4.30 21.06 0.34
C GLY A 66 -5.57 20.75 1.12
N ASN A 67 -6.62 21.53 0.91
CA ASN A 67 -7.92 21.33 1.58
C ASN A 67 -8.85 20.39 0.79
N LYS A 68 -8.45 19.93 -0.39
CA LYS A 68 -9.28 19.06 -1.22
C LYS A 68 -9.10 17.61 -0.79
N LEU A 69 -10.17 17.00 -0.32
CA LEU A 69 -10.17 15.57 0.02
C LEU A 69 -10.22 14.74 -1.26
N LEU A 70 -9.27 13.83 -1.42
CA LEU A 70 -9.25 12.88 -2.54
C LEU A 70 -9.84 11.53 -2.14
N ALA A 71 -9.51 11.05 -0.94
CA ALA A 71 -9.98 9.76 -0.45
C ALA A 71 -9.84 9.67 1.06
N GLU A 72 -10.66 8.82 1.66
CA GLU A 72 -10.46 8.38 3.05
C GLU A 72 -10.06 6.91 3.00
N VAL A 73 -9.00 6.58 3.75
CA VAL A 73 -8.46 5.23 3.81
C VAL A 73 -8.74 4.69 5.21
N GLU A 74 -9.56 3.66 5.28
CA GLU A 74 -9.97 3.06 6.55
C GLU A 74 -9.35 1.68 6.75
N GLN A 75 -9.69 1.06 7.86
CA GLN A 75 -9.17 -0.25 8.25
C GLN A 75 -9.20 -1.25 7.07
N GLY A 76 -8.06 -1.90 6.84
CA GLY A 76 -7.92 -2.90 5.79
C GLY A 76 -7.60 -2.32 4.41
N LYS A 77 -7.58 -1.01 4.28
CA LYS A 77 -7.23 -0.32 3.04
C LYS A 77 -5.77 0.14 3.09
N TYR A 78 -5.26 0.60 1.95
CA TYR A 78 -3.85 0.94 1.80
C TYR A 78 -3.70 2.25 1.02
N PHE A 79 -2.53 2.87 1.17
CA PHE A 79 -2.19 4.09 0.43
C PHE A 79 -0.68 4.16 0.22
N GLY A 80 -0.27 4.97 -0.74
CA GLY A 80 1.14 5.18 -1.04
C GLY A 80 1.80 4.06 -1.83
N GLU A 81 1.02 3.15 -2.42
CA GLU A 81 1.52 1.93 -3.08
C GLU A 81 2.42 2.21 -4.29
N MET A 82 2.18 3.31 -5.01
CA MET A 82 2.99 3.62 -6.19
C MET A 82 4.43 3.94 -5.82
N ALA A 83 4.65 4.47 -4.63
CA ALA A 83 5.97 4.87 -4.18
C ALA A 83 6.94 3.70 -3.97
N VAL A 84 6.44 2.46 -3.87
CA VAL A 84 7.34 1.30 -3.76
C VAL A 84 7.89 0.84 -5.11
N PHE A 85 7.33 1.35 -6.22
CA PHE A 85 7.72 0.90 -7.56
C PHE A 85 8.43 1.97 -8.39
N ASP A 86 8.21 3.24 -8.11
CA ASP A 86 8.79 4.32 -8.91
C ASP A 86 9.62 5.28 -8.04
N THR A 87 10.19 6.28 -8.70
CA THR A 87 11.03 7.28 -8.04
C THR A 87 10.34 8.64 -7.96
N GLN A 88 9.04 8.68 -8.23
CA GLN A 88 8.27 9.92 -8.20
C GLN A 88 8.04 10.39 -6.77
N THR A 89 7.91 11.68 -6.60
CA THR A 89 7.52 12.25 -5.31
C THR A 89 6.05 11.97 -5.03
N ARG A 90 5.64 12.17 -3.77
CA ARG A 90 4.24 11.95 -3.36
C ARG A 90 3.32 12.86 -4.16
N SER A 91 2.29 12.27 -4.77
CA SER A 91 1.30 13.02 -5.57
C SER A 91 0.25 13.73 -4.71
N ALA A 92 0.14 13.34 -3.45
CA ALA A 92 -0.83 13.90 -2.49
C ALA A 92 -0.26 13.80 -1.09
N SER A 93 -0.92 14.44 -0.15
CA SER A 93 -0.60 14.35 1.28
C SER A 93 -1.47 13.30 1.95
N ALA A 94 -0.99 12.73 3.05
CA ALA A 94 -1.75 11.79 3.87
C ALA A 94 -1.69 12.24 5.33
N THR A 95 -2.87 12.43 5.93
CA THR A 95 -3.00 12.93 7.31
C THR A 95 -4.03 12.08 8.05
N THR A 96 -3.71 11.70 9.28
CA THR A 96 -4.64 10.92 10.09
C THR A 96 -5.83 11.77 10.52
N ILE A 97 -7.03 11.17 10.48
CA ILE A 97 -8.27 11.80 10.97
C ILE A 97 -8.44 11.48 12.45
N GLU A 98 -8.08 10.27 12.83
CA GLU A 98 -8.13 9.77 14.21
C GLU A 98 -6.84 9.02 14.51
N PRO A 99 -6.58 8.60 15.77
CA PRO A 99 -5.38 7.81 16.04
C PRO A 99 -5.35 6.56 15.16
N CYS A 100 -4.20 6.29 14.54
CA CYS A 100 -4.06 5.22 13.56
C CYS A 100 -2.91 4.28 13.91
N GLU A 101 -3.08 3.01 13.55
CA GLU A 101 -2.01 2.05 13.48
C GLU A 101 -1.89 1.58 12.04
N CYS A 102 -0.65 1.50 11.54
CA CYS A 102 -0.37 1.12 10.16
C CYS A 102 0.74 0.08 10.09
N LEU A 103 0.73 -0.71 9.02
CA LEU A 103 1.88 -1.51 8.61
C LEU A 103 2.57 -0.76 7.48
N GLU A 104 3.88 -0.64 7.58
CA GLU A 104 4.69 0.01 6.55
C GLU A 104 5.59 -1.01 5.85
N LEU A 105 5.55 -1.00 4.51
CA LEU A 105 6.50 -1.73 3.67
C LEU A 105 7.30 -0.71 2.85
N THR A 106 8.61 -0.71 3.03
CA THR A 106 9.49 0.18 2.26
C THR A 106 9.88 -0.45 0.93
N GLN A 107 10.26 0.38 -0.03
CA GLN A 107 10.80 -0.07 -1.31
C GLN A 107 12.01 -0.99 -1.10
N GLU A 108 12.90 -0.62 -0.19
CA GLU A 108 14.10 -1.40 0.12
C GLU A 108 13.74 -2.80 0.61
N GLN A 109 12.75 -2.90 1.52
CA GLN A 109 12.30 -4.20 2.04
C GLN A 109 11.70 -5.06 0.92
N LEU A 110 10.91 -4.45 0.04
CA LEU A 110 10.33 -5.16 -1.10
C LEU A 110 11.41 -5.65 -2.04
N TYR A 111 12.40 -4.83 -2.35
CA TYR A 111 13.49 -5.19 -3.25
C TYR A 111 14.34 -6.32 -2.67
N GLU A 112 14.62 -6.29 -1.38
CA GLU A 112 15.33 -7.38 -0.72
C GLU A 112 14.56 -8.70 -0.81
N ALA A 113 13.25 -8.64 -0.60
CA ALA A 113 12.39 -9.83 -0.71
C ALA A 113 12.42 -10.38 -2.15
N ILE A 114 12.40 -9.51 -3.15
CA ILE A 114 12.47 -9.90 -4.57
C ILE A 114 13.83 -10.52 -4.90
N GLU A 115 14.92 -9.98 -4.36
CA GLU A 115 16.26 -10.57 -4.57
C GLU A 115 16.33 -11.99 -4.07
N GLU A 116 15.75 -12.27 -2.90
CA GLU A 116 15.73 -13.60 -2.32
C GLU A 116 14.74 -14.53 -3.02
N THR A 117 13.61 -13.99 -3.47
CA THR A 117 12.53 -14.75 -4.08
C THR A 117 12.00 -13.99 -5.31
N PRO A 118 12.68 -14.10 -6.47
CA PRO A 118 12.30 -13.36 -7.68
C PRO A 118 10.86 -13.58 -8.15
N GLU A 119 10.26 -14.72 -7.80
CA GLU A 119 8.87 -15.01 -8.13
C GLU A 119 7.89 -13.97 -7.58
N ILE A 120 8.25 -13.27 -6.50
CA ILE A 120 7.44 -12.18 -5.96
C ILE A 120 7.23 -11.11 -7.03
N ALA A 121 8.30 -10.72 -7.74
CA ALA A 121 8.21 -9.73 -8.81
C ALA A 121 7.30 -10.20 -9.95
N VAL A 122 7.41 -11.46 -10.34
CA VAL A 122 6.58 -12.04 -11.42
C VAL A 122 5.11 -11.97 -11.03
N ASN A 123 4.76 -12.31 -9.79
CA ASN A 123 3.38 -12.27 -9.33
C ASN A 123 2.84 -10.83 -9.26
N ILE A 124 3.67 -9.88 -8.83
CA ILE A 124 3.31 -8.46 -8.83
C ILE A 124 3.03 -7.98 -10.26
N ILE A 125 3.89 -8.34 -11.21
CA ILE A 125 3.71 -7.98 -12.63
C ILE A 125 2.38 -8.53 -13.15
N ARG A 126 2.04 -9.77 -12.83
CA ARG A 126 0.77 -10.39 -13.24
C ARG A 126 -0.42 -9.63 -12.66
N GLU A 127 -0.36 -9.23 -11.39
CA GLU A 127 -1.44 -8.47 -10.77
C GLU A 127 -1.57 -7.07 -11.39
N LEU A 128 -0.45 -6.41 -11.66
CA LEU A 128 -0.48 -5.11 -12.34
C LEU A 128 -1.11 -5.23 -13.73
N SER A 129 -0.77 -6.28 -14.48
CA SER A 129 -1.36 -6.55 -15.80
C SER A 129 -2.88 -6.76 -15.68
N ARG A 130 -3.32 -7.48 -14.67
CA ARG A 130 -4.75 -7.73 -14.40
C ARG A 130 -5.49 -6.44 -14.10
N LEU A 131 -4.89 -5.57 -13.30
CA LEU A 131 -5.47 -4.26 -12.96
C LEU A 131 -5.58 -3.36 -14.20
N ILE A 132 -4.56 -3.36 -15.06
CA ILE A 132 -4.57 -2.59 -16.31
C ILE A 132 -5.70 -3.08 -17.22
N ARG A 133 -5.90 -4.39 -17.34
CA ARG A 133 -6.99 -4.96 -18.15
C ARG A 133 -8.35 -4.53 -17.60
N LYS A 134 -8.55 -4.54 -16.28
CA LYS A 134 -9.79 -4.05 -15.67
C LYS A 134 -10.07 -2.60 -16.03
N LEU A 135 -9.04 -1.74 -15.99
CA LEU A 135 -9.18 -0.35 -16.37
C LEU A 135 -9.55 -0.20 -17.84
N ASN A 136 -8.91 -0.96 -18.73
CA ASN A 136 -9.20 -0.93 -20.16
C ASN A 136 -10.64 -1.40 -20.45
N ASP A 137 -11.08 -2.47 -19.83
CA ASP A 137 -12.44 -2.98 -19.97
C ASP A 137 -13.46 -1.94 -19.51
N SER A 138 -13.19 -1.26 -18.41
CA SER A 138 -14.05 -0.19 -17.89
C SER A 138 -14.14 0.97 -18.88
N ILE A 139 -13.02 1.37 -19.51
CA ILE A 139 -12.98 2.42 -20.52
C ILE A 139 -13.76 2.01 -21.76
N ASP A 140 -13.60 0.78 -22.23
CA ASP A 140 -14.28 0.25 -23.42
C ASP A 140 -15.80 0.22 -23.22
N VAL A 141 -16.26 -0.18 -22.04
CA VAL A 141 -17.68 -0.17 -21.68
C VAL A 141 -18.21 1.26 -21.73
N ASN A 142 -17.46 2.24 -21.28
CA ASN A 142 -17.86 3.64 -21.29
C ASN A 142 -17.87 4.26 -22.69
N ARG A 143 -17.15 3.67 -23.64
CA ARG A 143 -17.10 4.15 -25.02
C ARG A 143 -18.27 3.65 -25.86
N SER A 144 -18.88 2.58 -25.46
CA SER A 144 -20.03 2.03 -26.16
C SER A 144 -21.33 2.68 -25.71
#